data_fbb29bea05ecbd4a8336d6ea885e83c7
#
_entry.id   fbb29bea05ecbd4a8336d6ea885e83c7
#
_cell.length_a   1.000
_cell.length_b   1.000
_cell.length_c   1.000
_cell.angle_alpha   90.00
_cell.angle_beta   90.00
_cell.angle_gamma   90.00
#
_symmetry.space_group_name_H-M   'P 1'
#
loop_
_entity.id
_entity.type
_entity.pdbx_description
1 polymer ?
#
loop_
_entity_poly.entity_id
_entity_poly.type
_entity_poly.pdbx_seq_one_letter_code
_entity_poly.pdbx_strand_id
1 'polypeptide(L)'
;MKQYAIREAMNDIAEAPGKTWFWELASGVIDAERCVQCGTCVAVCPSNSIGVNELTNLPELVKMCTGCSLCWDFCPRAGLRYEATWPPATPEPGVEPAADEIVSRPDPGDSYWRITGVDPGHGLGHVLDAYAVRAARRPDGAQDGGAVSALLESLLSTGAIDGALVSKPSADPETPWKGVATIATNVAELRAAAGSFYNQTMALAELDLSKYALPPKPRIAVVGTPCEIEGLRAMQLRKWPTGAHRVDAVTLTIALMCTKSFDYERLITHELERTRRIDLERVAKIDVTRGRLIVEYLDGAVAVDESIKEFHGAALKGCDECADFLGRGADISVGSVGSSDGWTSLLVRSQRGRDALERSRASLDLRDLDDPAALLRLDELDKRIADRSLERPFDVNGPMFMDFDEHLKNYNGTTRSPVTIRR
;
A
#
# COMPACT_ATOMS: atom_id res chain seq x y z
N MET A 1 -3.79 -7.48 29.52
CA MET A 1 -3.00 -6.40 30.16
C MET A 1 -3.07 -5.22 29.22
N LYS A 2 -3.36 -4.00 29.70
CA LYS A 2 -3.47 -2.85 28.80
C LYS A 2 -2.09 -2.51 28.26
N GLN A 3 -1.96 -2.24 26.98
CA GLN A 3 -0.70 -1.81 26.37
C GLN A 3 -0.09 -0.60 27.08
N TYR A 4 -0.92 0.32 27.61
CA TYR A 4 -0.49 1.43 28.46
C TYR A 4 0.24 0.97 29.71
N ALA A 5 -0.29 -0.03 30.42
CA ALA A 5 0.33 -0.51 31.64
C ALA A 5 1.71 -1.15 31.37
N ILE A 6 1.87 -1.83 30.23
CA ILE A 6 3.17 -2.36 29.81
C ILE A 6 4.12 -1.22 29.50
N ARG A 7 3.64 -0.18 28.85
CA ARG A 7 4.45 0.97 28.44
C ARG A 7 4.84 1.86 29.61
N GLU A 8 3.93 2.10 30.54
CA GLU A 8 4.22 2.79 31.79
C GLU A 8 5.26 2.02 32.60
N ALA A 9 5.10 0.70 32.71
CA ALA A 9 6.08 -0.15 33.38
C ALA A 9 7.46 -0.18 32.67
N MET A 10 7.50 -0.02 31.35
CA MET A 10 8.73 0.06 30.59
C MET A 10 9.44 1.41 30.72
N ASN A 11 8.73 2.47 31.03
CA ASN A 11 9.32 3.77 31.33
C ASN A 11 10.11 3.78 32.65
N ASP A 12 9.77 2.88 33.58
CA ASP A 12 10.47 2.70 34.86
C ASP A 12 11.76 1.85 34.72
N ILE A 13 11.95 1.18 33.59
CA ILE A 13 13.17 0.46 33.29
C ILE A 13 14.16 1.46 32.69
N ALA A 14 15.42 1.42 33.07
CA ALA A 14 16.52 2.31 32.56
C ALA A 14 16.81 2.13 31.05
N GLU A 15 15.84 1.66 30.28
CA GLU A 15 15.84 1.55 28.82
C GLU A 15 15.23 2.81 28.19
N ALA A 16 15.50 3.02 26.91
CA ALA A 16 15.00 4.17 26.18
C ALA A 16 13.46 4.29 26.31
N PRO A 17 12.94 5.45 26.71
CA PRO A 17 11.52 5.69 26.89
C PRO A 17 10.75 5.28 25.62
N GLY A 18 9.58 4.65 25.80
CA GLY A 18 8.73 4.29 24.68
C GLY A 18 9.21 3.14 23.81
N LYS A 19 10.09 2.27 24.32
CA LYS A 19 10.49 1.04 23.63
C LYS A 19 9.28 0.15 23.41
N THR A 20 9.00 -0.19 22.13
CA THR A 20 7.91 -1.04 21.71
C THR A 20 8.47 -2.31 21.09
N TRP A 21 8.00 -3.47 21.53
CA TRP A 21 8.43 -4.77 21.07
C TRP A 21 7.44 -5.31 20.02
N PHE A 22 7.84 -6.36 19.30
CA PHE A 22 6.96 -6.97 18.30
C PHE A 22 5.64 -7.48 18.88
N TRP A 23 5.61 -8.01 20.11
CA TRP A 23 4.36 -8.50 20.70
C TRP A 23 3.33 -7.41 20.99
N GLU A 24 3.74 -6.15 21.12
CA GLU A 24 2.80 -5.03 21.17
C GLU A 24 2.17 -4.78 19.79
N LEU A 25 2.97 -4.90 18.72
CA LEU A 25 2.42 -4.91 17.36
C LEU A 25 1.52 -6.13 17.15
N ALA A 26 1.93 -7.30 17.63
CA ALA A 26 1.13 -8.52 17.52
C ALA A 26 -0.22 -8.34 18.22
N SER A 27 -0.25 -7.96 19.48
CA SER A 27 -1.50 -7.79 20.24
C SER A 27 -2.34 -6.62 19.77
N GLY A 28 -1.73 -5.48 19.42
CA GLY A 28 -2.44 -4.24 19.06
C GLY A 28 -2.89 -4.18 17.60
N VAL A 29 -2.29 -4.97 16.72
CA VAL A 29 -2.58 -4.92 15.28
C VAL A 29 -2.93 -6.30 14.70
N ILE A 30 -2.12 -7.32 14.97
CA ILE A 30 -2.30 -8.64 14.34
C ILE A 30 -3.45 -9.39 14.99
N ASP A 31 -3.39 -9.63 16.29
CA ASP A 31 -4.41 -10.34 17.06
C ASP A 31 -5.74 -9.56 17.10
N ALA A 32 -5.65 -8.24 16.97
CA ALA A 32 -6.78 -7.35 16.84
C ALA A 32 -7.44 -7.38 15.44
N GLU A 33 -6.94 -8.18 14.51
CA GLU A 33 -7.37 -8.28 13.11
C GLU A 33 -7.27 -6.93 12.33
N ARG A 34 -6.41 -6.01 12.81
CA ARG A 34 -6.17 -4.71 12.15
C ARG A 34 -5.03 -4.75 11.14
N CYS A 35 -4.32 -5.89 11.06
CA CYS A 35 -3.24 -6.07 10.11
C CYS A 35 -3.77 -6.04 8.67
N VAL A 36 -3.18 -5.18 7.83
CA VAL A 36 -3.48 -5.10 6.40
C VAL A 36 -2.46 -5.84 5.54
N GLN A 37 -1.59 -6.63 6.15
CA GLN A 37 -0.62 -7.49 5.45
C GLN A 37 0.25 -6.72 4.42
N CYS A 38 0.69 -5.50 4.74
CA CYS A 38 1.51 -4.68 3.82
C CYS A 38 3.00 -5.06 3.81
N GLY A 39 3.47 -5.82 4.80
CA GLY A 39 4.88 -6.24 4.90
C GLY A 39 5.85 -5.20 5.47
N THR A 40 5.40 -3.98 5.81
CA THR A 40 6.25 -2.90 6.33
C THR A 40 7.06 -3.32 7.56
N CYS A 41 6.43 -4.02 8.51
CA CYS A 41 7.09 -4.45 9.75
C CYS A 41 8.23 -5.46 9.49
N VAL A 42 8.09 -6.28 8.46
CA VAL A 42 9.15 -7.21 8.00
C VAL A 42 10.28 -6.42 7.35
N ALA A 43 9.94 -5.53 6.40
CA ALA A 43 10.93 -4.73 5.65
C ALA A 43 11.76 -3.82 6.55
N VAL A 44 11.14 -3.20 7.55
CA VAL A 44 11.80 -2.23 8.43
C VAL A 44 12.64 -2.89 9.53
N CYS A 45 12.47 -4.19 9.79
CA CYS A 45 13.13 -4.87 10.90
C CYS A 45 14.67 -4.96 10.69
N PRO A 46 15.48 -4.25 11.49
CA PRO A 46 16.92 -4.16 11.27
C PRO A 46 17.65 -5.48 11.60
N SER A 47 17.05 -6.30 12.45
CA SER A 47 17.60 -7.58 12.88
C SER A 47 17.03 -8.76 12.10
N ASN A 48 16.15 -8.53 11.13
CA ASN A 48 15.39 -9.59 10.42
C ASN A 48 14.72 -10.57 11.41
N SER A 49 14.18 -10.02 12.50
CA SER A 49 13.52 -10.83 13.53
C SER A 49 12.06 -11.10 13.20
N ILE A 50 11.51 -10.41 12.22
CA ILE A 50 10.12 -10.57 11.76
C ILE A 50 10.17 -11.22 10.38
N GLY A 51 9.45 -12.32 10.22
CA GLY A 51 9.21 -13.01 8.96
C GLY A 51 7.73 -13.01 8.62
N VAL A 52 7.38 -13.71 7.55
CA VAL A 52 6.00 -13.94 7.11
C VAL A 52 5.65 -15.40 7.38
N ASN A 53 4.55 -15.64 8.06
CA ASN A 53 3.98 -16.96 8.20
C ASN A 53 3.30 -17.35 6.87
N GLU A 54 3.77 -18.37 6.21
CA GLU A 54 3.30 -18.79 4.88
C GLU A 54 1.84 -19.27 4.86
N LEU A 55 1.37 -19.83 5.98
CA LEU A 55 0.00 -20.33 6.10
C LEU A 55 -1.01 -19.19 6.30
N THR A 56 -0.70 -18.23 7.17
CA THR A 56 -1.62 -17.17 7.56
C THR A 56 -1.39 -15.86 6.80
N ASN A 57 -0.28 -15.74 6.08
CA ASN A 57 0.20 -14.49 5.48
C ASN A 57 0.28 -13.33 6.48
N LEU A 58 0.61 -13.64 7.74
CA LEU A 58 0.77 -12.66 8.81
C LEU A 58 2.23 -12.55 9.25
N PRO A 59 2.67 -11.38 9.76
CA PRO A 59 4.01 -11.26 10.31
C PRO A 59 4.14 -12.02 11.61
N GLU A 60 5.26 -12.71 11.78
CA GLU A 60 5.60 -13.46 12.99
C GLU A 60 7.07 -13.29 13.39
N LEU A 61 7.39 -13.56 14.67
CA LEU A 61 8.78 -13.60 15.11
C LEU A 61 9.46 -14.89 14.66
N VAL A 62 10.53 -14.75 13.89
CA VAL A 62 11.42 -15.85 13.47
C VAL A 62 12.69 -15.92 14.31
N LYS A 63 12.99 -14.89 15.09
CA LYS A 63 14.07 -14.84 16.08
C LYS A 63 13.85 -13.70 17.09
N MET A 64 14.73 -13.61 18.10
CA MET A 64 14.61 -12.64 19.19
C MET A 64 14.45 -11.21 18.69
N CYS A 65 13.42 -10.53 19.16
CA CYS A 65 13.19 -9.11 18.92
C CYS A 65 14.15 -8.24 19.74
N THR A 66 14.62 -7.15 19.18
CA THR A 66 15.52 -6.20 19.85
C THR A 66 14.78 -5.03 20.52
N GLY A 67 13.46 -4.93 20.33
CA GLY A 67 12.64 -3.87 20.90
C GLY A 67 12.95 -2.48 20.36
N CYS A 68 13.30 -2.37 19.06
CA CYS A 68 13.67 -1.09 18.45
C CYS A 68 12.50 -0.19 18.06
N SER A 69 11.28 -0.66 18.21
CA SER A 69 10.00 0.03 17.92
C SER A 69 9.71 0.28 16.43
N LEU A 70 10.64 0.05 15.52
CA LEU A 70 10.46 0.44 14.10
C LEU A 70 9.25 -0.22 13.45
N CYS A 71 8.94 -1.49 13.76
CA CYS A 71 7.77 -2.17 13.23
C CYS A 71 6.45 -1.52 13.67
N TRP A 72 6.42 -0.91 14.84
CA TRP A 72 5.28 -0.11 15.32
C TRP A 72 5.24 1.26 14.64
N ASP A 73 6.37 1.98 14.64
CA ASP A 73 6.47 3.36 14.15
C ASP A 73 6.11 3.48 12.66
N PHE A 74 6.43 2.46 11.86
CA PHE A 74 6.16 2.45 10.43
C PHE A 74 4.88 1.71 10.03
N CYS A 75 4.17 1.12 11.00
CA CYS A 75 2.93 0.42 10.70
C CYS A 75 1.78 1.40 10.44
N PRO A 76 1.11 1.35 9.28
CA PRO A 76 -0.02 2.24 8.98
C PRO A 76 -1.27 1.99 9.83
N ARG A 77 -1.25 0.96 10.68
CA ARG A 77 -2.31 0.64 11.65
C ARG A 77 -1.82 0.77 13.10
N ALA A 78 -0.64 1.36 13.32
CA ALA A 78 -0.09 1.63 14.63
C ALA A 78 0.46 3.05 14.71
N GLY A 79 1.80 3.24 14.70
CA GLY A 79 2.43 4.54 14.90
C GLY A 79 2.49 5.45 13.67
N LEU A 80 2.32 4.91 12.45
CA LEU A 80 2.37 5.72 11.24
C LEU A 80 1.03 6.41 10.98
N ARG A 81 1.08 7.72 10.87
CA ARG A 81 0.04 8.54 10.29
C ARG A 81 0.36 8.73 8.81
N TYR A 82 -0.42 8.13 7.93
CA TYR A 82 -0.11 8.11 6.51
C TYR A 82 -0.23 9.49 5.86
N GLU A 83 -1.06 10.38 6.39
CA GLU A 83 -1.10 11.78 5.94
C GLU A 83 0.27 12.46 6.01
N ALA A 84 1.13 12.03 6.93
CA ALA A 84 2.48 12.58 7.05
C ALA A 84 3.41 12.17 5.89
N THR A 85 3.03 11.17 5.11
CA THR A 85 3.78 10.72 3.92
C THR A 85 3.27 11.33 2.62
N TRP A 86 2.14 12.03 2.66
CA TRP A 86 1.56 12.62 1.48
C TRP A 86 2.18 13.97 1.15
N PRO A 87 2.47 14.26 -0.13
CA PRO A 87 2.77 15.62 -0.54
C PRO A 87 1.53 16.50 -0.43
N PRO A 88 1.70 17.82 -0.26
CA PRO A 88 0.57 18.75 -0.24
C PRO A 88 -0.26 18.60 -1.52
N ALA A 89 -1.59 18.73 -1.39
CA ALA A 89 -2.48 18.66 -2.54
C ALA A 89 -2.16 19.80 -3.54
N THR A 90 -2.42 19.54 -4.82
CA THR A 90 -2.34 20.59 -5.83
C THR A 90 -3.48 21.57 -5.59
N PRO A 91 -3.22 22.88 -5.46
CA PRO A 91 -4.25 23.88 -5.31
C PRO A 91 -5.24 23.82 -6.49
N GLU A 92 -6.52 24.08 -6.22
CA GLU A 92 -7.47 24.28 -7.30
C GLU A 92 -7.08 25.51 -8.15
N PRO A 93 -7.32 25.48 -9.47
CA PRO A 93 -7.03 26.62 -10.33
C PRO A 93 -7.69 27.91 -9.80
N GLY A 94 -6.89 28.94 -9.52
CA GLY A 94 -7.36 30.21 -8.98
C GLY A 94 -7.37 30.34 -7.46
N VAL A 95 -7.00 29.30 -6.72
CA VAL A 95 -6.74 29.37 -5.28
C VAL A 95 -5.24 29.55 -5.08
N GLU A 96 -4.83 30.76 -4.74
CA GLU A 96 -3.46 31.03 -4.27
C GLU A 96 -3.38 30.64 -2.78
N PRO A 97 -2.35 29.86 -2.37
CA PRO A 97 -2.12 29.62 -0.94
C PRO A 97 -1.92 30.99 -0.24
N ALA A 98 -2.54 31.11 0.94
CA ALA A 98 -2.41 32.37 1.69
C ALA A 98 -0.93 32.64 1.99
N ALA A 99 -0.45 33.82 1.59
CA ALA A 99 0.98 34.18 1.63
C ALA A 99 1.58 34.19 3.05
N ASP A 100 0.76 34.26 4.06
CA ASP A 100 1.08 34.30 5.48
C ASP A 100 1.26 32.90 6.08
N GLU A 101 0.88 31.84 5.38
CA GLU A 101 1.06 30.43 5.80
C GLU A 101 2.36 29.79 5.26
N ILE A 102 3.18 30.53 4.54
CA ILE A 102 4.52 30.06 4.16
C ILE A 102 5.40 30.10 5.41
N VAL A 103 5.33 29.04 6.18
CA VAL A 103 6.22 28.84 7.33
C VAL A 103 7.65 28.71 6.82
N SER A 104 8.53 29.55 7.35
CA SER A 104 9.97 29.43 7.18
C SER A 104 10.41 27.98 7.47
N ARG A 105 11.17 27.40 6.56
CA ARG A 105 11.78 26.07 6.52
C ARG A 105 11.36 25.17 7.66
N PRO A 106 10.53 24.13 7.41
CA PRO A 106 10.01 23.30 8.47
C PRO A 106 11.16 22.61 9.22
N ASP A 107 11.00 22.48 10.53
CA ASP A 107 11.80 21.52 11.28
C ASP A 107 11.76 20.16 10.59
N PRO A 108 12.86 19.41 10.57
CA PRO A 108 12.85 18.06 10.02
C PRO A 108 11.81 17.23 10.77
N GLY A 109 10.61 17.18 10.28
CA GLY A 109 9.51 16.51 10.93
C GLY A 109 8.17 17.24 10.83
N ASP A 110 8.12 18.45 10.32
CA ASP A 110 6.85 19.08 10.01
C ASP A 110 6.20 18.46 8.78
N SER A 111 4.89 18.30 8.85
CA SER A 111 4.09 17.81 7.75
C SER A 111 4.12 18.78 6.57
N TYR A 112 4.21 18.29 5.36
CA TYR A 112 4.28 19.08 4.14
C TYR A 112 3.17 20.12 3.99
N TRP A 113 1.95 19.85 4.45
CA TRP A 113 0.82 20.81 4.33
C TRP A 113 0.97 22.02 5.23
N ARG A 114 1.75 21.96 6.32
CA ARG A 114 2.09 23.15 7.11
C ARG A 114 2.98 24.14 6.37
N ILE A 115 3.67 23.63 5.32
CA ILE A 115 4.55 24.45 4.48
C ILE A 115 3.75 25.18 3.41
N THR A 116 2.68 24.58 2.92
CA THR A 116 1.95 25.04 1.74
C THR A 116 0.54 25.52 2.06
N GLY A 117 0.06 25.31 3.29
CA GLY A 117 -1.33 25.63 3.68
C GLY A 117 -2.40 24.76 2.99
N VAL A 118 -2.01 23.79 2.17
CA VAL A 118 -2.97 22.95 1.44
C VAL A 118 -3.02 21.57 2.06
N ASP A 119 -4.18 21.16 2.57
CA ASP A 119 -4.43 19.84 3.11
C ASP A 119 -4.06 18.75 2.08
N PRO A 120 -3.12 17.84 2.36
CA PRO A 120 -2.71 16.78 1.45
C PRO A 120 -3.85 15.81 1.10
N GLY A 121 -4.87 15.72 1.93
CA GLY A 121 -6.10 14.95 1.68
C GLY A 121 -7.14 15.67 0.83
N HIS A 122 -6.94 16.95 0.48
CA HIS A 122 -7.89 17.70 -0.33
C HIS A 122 -7.97 17.17 -1.76
N GLY A 123 -9.18 17.01 -2.27
CA GLY A 123 -9.45 16.57 -3.65
C GLY A 123 -8.69 15.30 -4.02
N LEU A 124 -8.07 15.28 -5.20
CA LEU A 124 -7.24 14.15 -5.67
C LEU A 124 -5.84 14.11 -5.02
N GLY A 125 -5.53 15.03 -4.11
CA GLY A 125 -4.21 15.20 -3.55
C GLY A 125 -3.24 15.91 -4.51
N HIS A 126 -1.94 15.68 -4.37
CA HIS A 126 -0.96 16.22 -5.32
C HIS A 126 -1.04 15.49 -6.66
N VAL A 127 -1.39 16.19 -7.72
CA VAL A 127 -1.50 15.65 -9.08
C VAL A 127 -0.89 16.62 -10.08
N LEU A 128 0.08 16.14 -10.85
CA LEU A 128 0.69 16.88 -11.94
C LEU A 128 -0.10 16.74 -13.25
N ASP A 129 -0.56 15.49 -13.53
CA ASP A 129 -1.32 15.16 -14.72
C ASP A 129 -2.30 14.01 -14.41
N ALA A 130 -3.43 13.97 -15.12
CA ALA A 130 -4.44 12.92 -14.98
C ALA A 130 -4.91 12.43 -16.36
N TYR A 131 -4.91 11.12 -16.57
CA TYR A 131 -5.23 10.51 -17.85
C TYR A 131 -6.09 9.25 -17.68
N ALA A 132 -6.87 8.92 -18.71
CA ALA A 132 -7.25 7.56 -19.01
C ALA A 132 -6.21 6.94 -19.93
N VAL A 133 -5.64 5.80 -19.54
CA VAL A 133 -4.51 5.16 -20.20
C VAL A 133 -4.82 3.70 -20.52
N ARG A 134 -4.37 3.21 -21.65
CA ARG A 134 -4.33 1.78 -21.94
C ARG A 134 -3.03 1.41 -22.65
N ALA A 135 -2.65 0.15 -22.59
CA ALA A 135 -1.56 -0.39 -23.38
C ALA A 135 -1.90 -0.32 -24.87
N ALA A 136 -1.00 0.19 -25.70
CA ALA A 136 -1.14 0.17 -27.16
C ALA A 136 -1.26 -1.29 -27.70
N ARG A 137 -0.58 -2.22 -27.00
CA ARG A 137 -0.76 -3.67 -27.16
C ARG A 137 -0.98 -4.27 -25.78
N ARG A 138 -2.24 -4.61 -25.48
CA ARG A 138 -2.61 -5.16 -24.19
C ARG A 138 -1.93 -6.51 -23.97
N PRO A 139 -1.18 -6.69 -22.85
CA PRO A 139 -0.63 -8.00 -22.48
C PRO A 139 -1.74 -8.99 -22.14
N ASP A 140 -1.54 -10.26 -22.45
CA ASP A 140 -2.45 -11.33 -22.03
C ASP A 140 -2.56 -11.37 -20.51
N GLY A 141 -3.75 -11.62 -19.99
CA GLY A 141 -4.03 -11.62 -18.54
C GLY A 141 -4.07 -10.24 -17.87
N ALA A 142 -3.70 -9.16 -18.56
CA ALA A 142 -3.75 -7.83 -17.98
C ALA A 142 -5.17 -7.40 -17.60
N GLN A 143 -5.31 -6.78 -16.44
CA GLN A 143 -6.56 -6.20 -15.97
C GLN A 143 -6.80 -4.85 -16.66
N ASP A 144 -8.06 -4.47 -16.87
CA ASP A 144 -8.47 -3.21 -17.49
C ASP A 144 -7.66 -2.85 -18.76
N GLY A 145 -7.07 -1.67 -18.80
CA GLY A 145 -6.27 -1.18 -19.92
C GLY A 145 -4.87 -1.79 -20.06
N GLY A 146 -4.39 -2.57 -19.08
CA GLY A 146 -3.02 -3.13 -19.10
C GLY A 146 -1.90 -2.08 -18.94
N ALA A 147 -2.23 -0.88 -18.50
CA ALA A 147 -1.31 0.26 -18.46
C ALA A 147 -0.06 0.01 -17.59
N VAL A 148 -0.22 -0.58 -16.40
CA VAL A 148 0.90 -0.86 -15.49
C VAL A 148 1.88 -1.85 -16.11
N SER A 149 1.37 -2.95 -16.67
CA SER A 149 2.22 -3.97 -17.32
C SER A 149 3.00 -3.37 -18.50
N ALA A 150 2.34 -2.58 -19.37
CA ALA A 150 2.99 -1.94 -20.52
C ALA A 150 4.04 -0.91 -20.09
N LEU A 151 3.76 -0.12 -19.05
CA LEU A 151 4.69 0.86 -18.49
C LEU A 151 5.94 0.16 -17.94
N LEU A 152 5.76 -0.85 -17.11
CA LEU A 152 6.88 -1.59 -16.50
C LEU A 152 7.69 -2.37 -17.55
N GLU A 153 7.02 -2.99 -18.53
CA GLU A 153 7.69 -3.68 -19.66
C GLU A 153 8.58 -2.71 -20.45
N SER A 154 8.07 -1.51 -20.74
CA SER A 154 8.86 -0.46 -21.41
C SER A 154 10.07 -0.05 -20.58
N LEU A 155 9.89 0.19 -19.27
CA LEU A 155 10.97 0.61 -18.39
C LEU A 155 12.05 -0.48 -18.21
N LEU A 156 11.65 -1.75 -18.07
CA LEU A 156 12.58 -2.89 -18.02
C LEU A 156 13.34 -3.05 -19.34
N SER A 157 12.64 -3.02 -20.48
CA SER A 157 13.24 -3.22 -21.80
C SER A 157 14.25 -2.13 -22.17
N THR A 158 14.02 -0.91 -21.70
CA THR A 158 14.92 0.24 -21.92
C THR A 158 16.03 0.33 -20.86
N GLY A 159 16.04 -0.56 -19.87
CA GLY A 159 16.98 -0.49 -18.76
C GLY A 159 16.79 0.74 -17.88
N ALA A 160 15.61 1.33 -17.84
CA ALA A 160 15.28 2.43 -16.91
C ALA A 160 15.11 1.92 -15.47
N ILE A 161 14.63 0.69 -15.31
CA ILE A 161 14.62 -0.07 -14.06
C ILE A 161 15.30 -1.42 -14.25
N ASP A 162 15.76 -2.02 -13.17
CA ASP A 162 16.42 -3.32 -13.14
C ASP A 162 15.51 -4.44 -12.63
N GLY A 163 14.37 -4.06 -12.05
CA GLY A 163 13.32 -4.97 -11.58
C GLY A 163 12.07 -4.24 -11.14
N ALA A 164 11.00 -4.99 -11.00
CA ALA A 164 9.72 -4.49 -10.48
C ALA A 164 9.18 -5.42 -9.40
N LEU A 165 8.88 -4.88 -8.22
CA LEU A 165 8.13 -5.59 -7.18
C LEU A 165 6.66 -5.60 -7.59
N VAL A 166 6.14 -6.79 -7.83
CA VAL A 166 4.79 -7.06 -8.32
C VAL A 166 4.20 -8.29 -7.64
N SER A 167 2.91 -8.53 -7.82
CA SER A 167 2.26 -9.77 -7.42
C SER A 167 2.15 -10.71 -8.62
N LYS A 168 2.39 -12.01 -8.39
CA LYS A 168 2.23 -13.07 -9.40
C LYS A 168 1.36 -14.19 -8.85
N PRO A 169 0.82 -15.10 -9.69
CA PRO A 169 0.15 -16.30 -9.19
C PRO A 169 1.08 -17.13 -8.31
N SER A 170 0.55 -17.71 -7.25
CA SER A 170 1.24 -18.75 -6.48
C SER A 170 1.62 -19.92 -7.40
N ALA A 171 2.80 -20.49 -7.17
CA ALA A 171 3.21 -21.72 -7.84
C ALA A 171 2.67 -22.99 -7.14
N ASP A 172 2.08 -22.84 -5.96
CA ASP A 172 1.50 -23.93 -5.20
C ASP A 172 0.11 -24.27 -5.75
N PRO A 173 -0.10 -25.49 -6.27
CA PRO A 173 -1.39 -25.90 -6.81
C PRO A 173 -2.50 -25.98 -5.75
N GLU A 174 -2.15 -26.10 -4.46
CA GLU A 174 -3.11 -26.07 -3.36
C GLU A 174 -3.66 -24.65 -3.07
N THR A 175 -3.07 -23.62 -3.67
CA THR A 175 -3.47 -22.22 -3.48
C THR A 175 -3.78 -21.52 -4.80
N PRO A 176 -4.78 -22.01 -5.59
CA PRO A 176 -5.17 -21.37 -6.84
C PRO A 176 -5.68 -19.95 -6.58
N TRP A 177 -5.42 -19.05 -7.50
CA TRP A 177 -5.82 -17.63 -7.41
C TRP A 177 -5.18 -16.84 -6.26
N LYS A 178 -4.22 -17.42 -5.52
CA LYS A 178 -3.43 -16.69 -4.52
C LYS A 178 -2.36 -15.87 -5.21
N GLY A 179 -2.37 -14.55 -4.94
CA GLY A 179 -1.26 -13.68 -5.30
C GLY A 179 -0.12 -13.82 -4.31
N VAL A 180 1.11 -13.83 -4.79
CA VAL A 180 2.34 -13.77 -3.99
C VAL A 180 3.28 -12.70 -4.53
N ALA A 181 3.99 -12.01 -3.65
CA ALA A 181 4.93 -10.97 -4.05
C ALA A 181 6.19 -11.57 -4.70
N THR A 182 6.75 -10.85 -5.66
CA THR A 182 8.02 -11.19 -6.31
C THR A 182 8.65 -9.95 -6.93
N ILE A 183 9.96 -9.99 -7.18
CA ILE A 183 10.61 -9.00 -8.04
C ILE A 183 10.82 -9.63 -9.42
N ALA A 184 10.08 -9.12 -10.41
CA ALA A 184 10.29 -9.46 -11.80
C ALA A 184 11.51 -8.71 -12.33
N THR A 185 12.50 -9.44 -12.86
CA THR A 185 13.78 -8.89 -13.34
C THR A 185 13.88 -8.88 -14.87
N ASN A 186 12.88 -9.44 -15.53
CA ASN A 186 12.77 -9.48 -16.98
C ASN A 186 11.31 -9.43 -17.45
N VAL A 187 11.13 -9.17 -18.73
CA VAL A 187 9.80 -9.01 -19.35
C VAL A 187 8.95 -10.29 -19.25
N ALA A 188 9.56 -11.48 -19.31
CA ALA A 188 8.81 -12.74 -19.25
C ALA A 188 8.21 -12.94 -17.84
N GLU A 189 8.99 -12.68 -16.79
CA GLU A 189 8.51 -12.72 -15.40
C GLU A 189 7.43 -11.66 -15.15
N LEU A 190 7.59 -10.46 -15.73
CA LEU A 190 6.59 -9.39 -15.60
C LEU A 190 5.27 -9.77 -16.28
N ARG A 191 5.32 -10.37 -17.48
CA ARG A 191 4.12 -10.86 -18.18
C ARG A 191 3.43 -11.98 -17.42
N ALA A 192 4.20 -12.89 -16.79
CA ALA A 192 3.66 -13.95 -15.95
C ALA A 192 2.98 -13.39 -14.67
N ALA A 193 3.29 -12.16 -14.26
CA ALA A 193 2.68 -11.46 -13.15
C ALA A 193 1.48 -10.58 -13.57
N ALA A 194 1.09 -10.59 -14.87
CA ALA A 194 -0.05 -9.81 -15.32
C ALA A 194 -1.36 -10.37 -14.74
N GLY A 195 -2.22 -9.48 -14.23
CA GLY A 195 -3.48 -9.84 -13.60
C GLY A 195 -3.72 -9.10 -12.29
N SER A 196 -4.87 -9.33 -11.68
CA SER A 196 -5.20 -8.79 -10.36
C SER A 196 -5.45 -9.93 -9.38
N PHE A 197 -4.84 -9.81 -8.21
CA PHE A 197 -5.07 -10.70 -7.07
C PHE A 197 -5.71 -9.88 -5.96
N TYR A 198 -6.78 -10.39 -5.38
CA TYR A 198 -7.55 -9.64 -4.39
C TYR A 198 -7.13 -9.93 -2.94
N ASN A 199 -6.18 -10.85 -2.74
CA ASN A 199 -5.49 -10.99 -1.46
C ASN A 199 -4.29 -10.05 -1.36
N GLN A 200 -3.98 -9.61 -0.15
CA GLN A 200 -2.75 -8.88 0.12
C GLN A 200 -1.55 -9.82 0.10
N THR A 201 -0.42 -9.38 -0.46
CA THR A 201 0.73 -10.24 -0.76
C THR A 201 1.93 -10.05 0.16
N MET A 202 1.83 -9.19 1.17
CA MET A 202 2.96 -8.79 2.03
C MET A 202 4.14 -8.23 1.21
N ALA A 203 3.85 -7.47 0.14
CA ALA A 203 4.82 -7.14 -0.89
C ALA A 203 6.12 -6.53 -0.35
N LEU A 204 6.06 -5.66 0.66
CA LEU A 204 7.26 -5.04 1.20
C LEU A 204 8.20 -6.03 1.91
N ALA A 205 7.72 -7.22 2.30
CA ALA A 205 8.61 -8.26 2.83
C ALA A 205 9.63 -8.75 1.79
N GLU A 206 9.35 -8.58 0.48
CA GLU A 206 10.26 -8.94 -0.62
C GLU A 206 11.35 -7.89 -0.90
N LEU A 207 11.43 -6.79 -0.15
CA LEU A 207 12.49 -5.81 -0.28
C LEU A 207 13.87 -6.30 0.20
N ASP A 208 14.00 -7.55 0.65
CA ASP A 208 15.29 -8.21 0.76
C ASP A 208 15.78 -8.63 -0.64
N LEU A 209 16.45 -7.70 -1.31
CA LEU A 209 16.92 -7.86 -2.69
C LEU A 209 18.04 -8.90 -2.86
N SER A 210 18.62 -9.40 -1.76
CA SER A 210 19.70 -10.39 -1.80
C SER A 210 19.28 -11.73 -2.42
N LYS A 211 17.99 -11.99 -2.48
CA LYS A 211 17.41 -13.19 -3.10
C LYS A 211 17.42 -13.17 -4.63
N TYR A 212 17.67 -12.01 -5.23
CA TYR A 212 17.52 -11.78 -6.67
C TYR A 212 18.85 -11.46 -7.34
N ALA A 213 19.02 -11.89 -8.58
CA ALA A 213 20.20 -11.60 -9.39
C ALA A 213 20.10 -10.16 -9.96
N LEU A 214 20.35 -9.17 -9.11
CA LEU A 214 20.28 -7.75 -9.44
C LEU A 214 21.68 -7.11 -9.46
N PRO A 215 21.86 -5.99 -10.17
CA PRO A 215 23.12 -5.24 -10.13
C PRO A 215 23.38 -4.66 -8.74
N PRO A 216 24.64 -4.26 -8.41
CA PRO A 216 24.99 -3.77 -7.06
C PRO A 216 24.20 -2.55 -6.57
N LYS A 217 23.65 -1.73 -7.48
CA LYS A 217 22.79 -0.58 -7.18
C LYS A 217 21.54 -0.66 -8.06
N PRO A 218 20.64 -1.57 -7.74
CA PRO A 218 19.48 -1.81 -8.59
C PRO A 218 18.48 -0.65 -8.49
N ARG A 219 17.74 -0.43 -9.56
CA ARG A 219 16.62 0.50 -9.65
C ARG A 219 15.34 -0.31 -9.71
N ILE A 220 14.56 -0.27 -8.65
CA ILE A 220 13.36 -1.07 -8.50
C ILE A 220 12.13 -0.17 -8.62
N ALA A 221 11.16 -0.57 -9.46
CA ALA A 221 9.80 -0.06 -9.39
C ALA A 221 9.01 -0.90 -8.37
N VAL A 222 8.15 -0.27 -7.59
CA VAL A 222 7.24 -0.95 -6.67
C VAL A 222 5.81 -0.69 -7.10
N VAL A 223 5.05 -1.76 -7.37
CA VAL A 223 3.59 -1.72 -7.53
C VAL A 223 2.97 -2.26 -6.26
N GLY A 224 2.12 -1.48 -5.63
CA GLY A 224 1.51 -1.87 -4.36
C GLY A 224 0.20 -1.14 -4.07
N THR A 225 -0.49 -1.59 -3.05
CA THR A 225 -1.66 -0.90 -2.50
C THR A 225 -1.23 0.35 -1.73
N PRO A 226 -2.13 1.31 -1.45
CA PRO A 226 -1.79 2.54 -0.72
C PRO A 226 -1.07 2.26 0.61
N CYS A 227 -1.52 1.29 1.40
CA CYS A 227 -0.88 0.96 2.69
C CYS A 227 0.57 0.46 2.54
N GLU A 228 0.91 -0.22 1.43
CA GLU A 228 2.29 -0.61 1.10
C GLU A 228 3.11 0.62 0.70
N ILE A 229 2.54 1.49 -0.13
CA ILE A 229 3.21 2.72 -0.56
C ILE A 229 3.48 3.65 0.63
N GLU A 230 2.54 3.78 1.56
CA GLU A 230 2.70 4.60 2.77
C GLU A 230 3.84 4.09 3.66
N GLY A 231 3.86 2.78 3.93
CA GLY A 231 4.95 2.16 4.67
C GLY A 231 6.30 2.35 3.98
N LEU A 232 6.36 2.19 2.67
CA LEU A 232 7.57 2.41 1.87
C LEU A 232 8.01 3.88 1.92
N ARG A 233 7.09 4.83 1.76
CA ARG A 233 7.39 6.26 1.83
C ARG A 233 7.89 6.67 3.21
N ALA A 234 7.26 6.18 4.27
CA ALA A 234 7.72 6.41 5.62
C ALA A 234 9.17 5.93 5.80
N MET A 235 9.51 4.75 5.28
CA MET A 235 10.86 4.22 5.30
C MET A 235 11.85 5.07 4.49
N GLN A 236 11.44 5.63 3.36
CA GLN A 236 12.26 6.54 2.55
C GLN A 236 12.47 7.90 3.22
N LEU A 237 11.45 8.42 3.89
CA LEU A 237 11.50 9.72 4.56
C LEU A 237 12.29 9.66 5.88
N ARG A 238 12.16 8.57 6.62
CA ARG A 238 12.87 8.35 7.87
C ARG A 238 14.05 7.43 7.69
N LYS A 239 15.24 7.96 7.82
CA LYS A 239 16.46 7.15 7.78
C LYS A 239 16.64 6.39 9.09
N TRP A 240 16.92 5.08 9.00
CA TRP A 240 17.30 4.24 10.13
C TRP A 240 18.58 3.46 9.80
N PRO A 241 19.46 3.20 10.80
CA PRO A 241 20.86 2.85 10.54
C PRO A 241 21.10 1.57 9.75
N THR A 242 20.18 0.58 9.83
CA THR A 242 20.44 -0.77 9.31
C THR A 242 19.51 -1.22 8.18
N GLY A 243 18.48 -0.46 7.88
CA GLY A 243 17.47 -0.85 6.89
C GLY A 243 17.36 0.06 5.66
N ALA A 244 18.00 1.22 5.70
CA ALA A 244 17.85 2.25 4.65
C ALA A 244 18.19 1.73 3.25
N HIS A 245 19.19 0.85 3.11
CA HIS A 245 19.61 0.29 1.84
C HIS A 245 18.52 -0.50 1.11
N ARG A 246 17.52 -1.04 1.82
CA ARG A 246 16.41 -1.80 1.21
C ARG A 246 15.49 -0.90 0.38
N VAL A 247 15.28 0.32 0.82
CA VAL A 247 14.39 1.29 0.15
C VAL A 247 15.12 2.24 -0.78
N ASP A 248 16.45 2.36 -0.65
CA ASP A 248 17.28 3.19 -1.54
C ASP A 248 17.27 2.69 -2.99
N ALA A 249 17.01 1.41 -3.20
CA ALA A 249 16.87 0.81 -4.52
C ALA A 249 15.54 1.20 -5.20
N VAL A 250 14.53 1.65 -4.45
CA VAL A 250 13.21 1.97 -5.00
C VAL A 250 13.22 3.35 -5.64
N THR A 251 13.15 3.37 -6.97
CA THR A 251 13.22 4.58 -7.79
C THR A 251 11.89 5.02 -8.36
N LEU A 252 10.88 4.14 -8.37
CA LEU A 252 9.52 4.44 -8.83
C LEU A 252 8.50 3.72 -7.97
N THR A 253 7.42 4.40 -7.62
CA THR A 253 6.28 3.82 -6.90
C THR A 253 4.99 3.99 -7.69
N ILE A 254 4.23 2.90 -7.83
CA ILE A 254 2.94 2.87 -8.50
C ILE A 254 1.90 2.34 -7.49
N ALA A 255 0.97 3.18 -7.08
CA ALA A 255 -0.13 2.76 -6.22
C ALA A 255 -1.29 2.20 -7.06
N LEU A 256 -1.79 1.05 -6.68
CA LEU A 256 -3.09 0.55 -7.15
C LEU A 256 -4.18 1.18 -6.26
N MET A 257 -5.10 1.95 -6.85
CA MET A 257 -6.25 2.50 -6.12
C MET A 257 -7.01 1.36 -5.44
N CYS A 258 -7.20 1.45 -4.13
CA CYS A 258 -7.66 0.33 -3.33
C CYS A 258 -8.60 0.78 -2.21
N THR A 259 -9.82 0.27 -2.20
CA THR A 259 -10.76 0.45 -1.08
C THR A 259 -10.57 -0.63 -0.01
N LYS A 260 -10.39 -1.89 -0.45
CA LYS A 260 -10.22 -3.05 0.44
C LYS A 260 -9.42 -4.16 -0.24
N SER A 261 -8.63 -4.87 0.56
CA SER A 261 -8.06 -6.16 0.20
C SER A 261 -8.73 -7.26 1.00
N PHE A 262 -8.65 -8.49 0.53
CA PHE A 262 -9.33 -9.63 1.13
C PHE A 262 -8.31 -10.60 1.73
N ASP A 263 -8.77 -11.35 2.71
CA ASP A 263 -8.08 -12.54 3.16
C ASP A 263 -8.30 -13.66 2.14
N TYR A 264 -7.21 -14.35 1.75
CA TYR A 264 -7.26 -15.40 0.73
C TYR A 264 -8.22 -16.54 1.12
N GLU A 265 -8.08 -17.07 2.32
CA GLU A 265 -8.89 -18.20 2.79
C GLU A 265 -10.36 -17.82 2.87
N ARG A 266 -10.66 -16.61 3.36
CA ARG A 266 -12.04 -16.14 3.47
C ARG A 266 -12.68 -15.89 2.10
N LEU A 267 -11.98 -15.24 1.16
CA LEU A 267 -12.57 -14.93 -0.14
C LEU A 267 -12.55 -16.13 -1.07
N ILE A 268 -11.37 -16.68 -1.35
CA ILE A 268 -11.23 -17.69 -2.40
C ILE A 268 -11.75 -19.04 -1.91
N THR A 269 -11.23 -19.53 -0.79
CA THR A 269 -11.56 -20.88 -0.30
C THR A 269 -12.97 -20.92 0.30
N HIS A 270 -13.33 -19.95 1.15
CA HIS A 270 -14.62 -20.00 1.84
C HIS A 270 -15.76 -19.45 0.99
N GLU A 271 -15.66 -18.21 0.50
CA GLU A 271 -16.78 -17.55 -0.19
C GLU A 271 -16.98 -18.07 -1.62
N LEU A 272 -15.92 -18.23 -2.39
CA LEU A 272 -16.05 -18.66 -3.78
C LEU A 272 -16.14 -20.20 -3.89
N GLU A 273 -15.14 -20.92 -3.42
CA GLU A 273 -15.06 -22.37 -3.62
C GLU A 273 -16.13 -23.14 -2.81
N ARG A 274 -16.20 -22.92 -1.48
CA ARG A 274 -17.11 -23.70 -0.61
C ARG A 274 -18.54 -23.22 -0.63
N THR A 275 -18.77 -21.91 -0.44
CA THR A 275 -20.12 -21.35 -0.31
C THR A 275 -20.83 -21.30 -1.67
N ARG A 276 -20.16 -20.77 -2.71
CA ARG A 276 -20.72 -20.64 -4.06
C ARG A 276 -20.39 -21.81 -4.97
N ARG A 277 -19.58 -22.76 -4.49
CA ARG A 277 -19.19 -23.97 -5.23
C ARG A 277 -18.53 -23.68 -6.57
N ILE A 278 -17.71 -22.65 -6.61
CA ILE A 278 -16.96 -22.28 -7.79
C ILE A 278 -15.83 -23.27 -8.01
N ASP A 279 -15.77 -23.83 -9.21
CA ASP A 279 -14.64 -24.64 -9.66
C ASP A 279 -13.49 -23.71 -10.06
N LEU A 280 -12.54 -23.54 -9.15
CA LEU A 280 -11.41 -22.59 -9.31
C LEU A 280 -10.49 -22.92 -10.48
N GLU A 281 -10.42 -24.19 -10.92
CA GLU A 281 -9.62 -24.60 -12.08
C GLU A 281 -10.24 -24.10 -13.40
N ARG A 282 -11.53 -23.85 -13.42
CA ARG A 282 -12.24 -23.33 -14.58
C ARG A 282 -12.31 -21.81 -14.63
N VAL A 283 -11.88 -21.12 -13.58
CA VAL A 283 -11.96 -19.66 -13.53
C VAL A 283 -10.93 -19.06 -14.47
N ALA A 284 -11.37 -18.17 -15.34
CA ALA A 284 -10.54 -17.36 -16.22
C ALA A 284 -10.20 -16.00 -15.62
N LYS A 285 -11.14 -15.43 -14.83
CA LYS A 285 -11.00 -14.08 -14.28
C LYS A 285 -11.80 -13.93 -13.01
N ILE A 286 -11.22 -13.23 -12.04
CA ILE A 286 -11.90 -12.65 -10.89
C ILE A 286 -11.74 -11.13 -11.03
N ASP A 287 -12.83 -10.38 -10.93
CA ASP A 287 -12.83 -8.92 -11.08
C ASP A 287 -13.68 -8.25 -10.01
N VAL A 288 -13.23 -7.08 -9.53
CA VAL A 288 -14.03 -6.19 -8.68
C VAL A 288 -14.20 -4.87 -9.42
N THR A 289 -15.37 -4.67 -9.96
CA THR A 289 -15.69 -3.48 -10.74
C THR A 289 -17.09 -2.98 -10.44
N ARG A 290 -17.28 -1.66 -10.45
CA ARG A 290 -18.59 -1.00 -10.23
C ARG A 290 -19.34 -1.50 -8.99
N GLY A 291 -18.60 -1.82 -7.91
CA GLY A 291 -19.17 -2.33 -6.67
C GLY A 291 -19.69 -3.76 -6.73
N ARG A 292 -19.23 -4.55 -7.69
CA ARG A 292 -19.57 -5.96 -7.88
C ARG A 292 -18.31 -6.82 -7.92
N LEU A 293 -18.40 -8.03 -7.42
CA LEU A 293 -17.43 -9.08 -7.65
C LEU A 293 -17.96 -10.01 -8.74
N ILE A 294 -17.14 -10.19 -9.77
CA ILE A 294 -17.48 -10.96 -10.96
C ILE A 294 -16.47 -12.09 -11.11
N VAL A 295 -16.94 -13.33 -11.31
CA VAL A 295 -16.11 -14.49 -11.62
C VAL A 295 -16.55 -15.02 -12.97
N GLU A 296 -15.60 -15.09 -13.90
CA GLU A 296 -15.81 -15.61 -15.25
C GLU A 296 -15.04 -16.93 -15.43
N TYR A 297 -15.67 -17.90 -16.05
CA TYR A 297 -15.04 -19.17 -16.43
C TYR A 297 -14.33 -19.09 -17.79
N LEU A 298 -13.46 -20.04 -18.08
CA LEU A 298 -12.73 -20.18 -19.33
C LEU A 298 -13.61 -20.27 -20.57
N ASP A 299 -14.85 -20.74 -20.43
CA ASP A 299 -15.86 -20.82 -21.50
C ASP A 299 -16.65 -19.52 -21.67
N GLY A 300 -16.32 -18.47 -20.91
CA GLY A 300 -16.98 -17.17 -20.93
C GLY A 300 -18.27 -17.10 -20.10
N ALA A 301 -18.67 -18.17 -19.41
CA ALA A 301 -19.82 -18.14 -18.51
C ALA A 301 -19.50 -17.33 -17.25
N VAL A 302 -20.44 -16.46 -16.85
CA VAL A 302 -20.33 -15.72 -15.58
C VAL A 302 -20.84 -16.61 -14.46
N ALA A 303 -19.94 -17.00 -13.58
CA ALA A 303 -20.21 -17.88 -12.44
C ALA A 303 -20.70 -17.10 -11.20
N VAL A 304 -20.19 -15.90 -11.00
CA VAL A 304 -20.60 -14.95 -9.94
C VAL A 304 -20.73 -13.57 -10.55
N ASP A 305 -21.80 -12.87 -10.21
CA ASP A 305 -21.99 -11.44 -10.43
C ASP A 305 -22.84 -10.89 -9.29
N GLU A 306 -22.16 -10.57 -8.18
CA GLU A 306 -22.81 -10.18 -6.93
C GLU A 306 -22.29 -8.83 -6.42
N SER A 307 -23.07 -8.19 -5.55
CA SER A 307 -22.61 -6.99 -4.87
C SER A 307 -21.36 -7.27 -4.05
N ILE A 308 -20.34 -6.41 -4.13
CA ILE A 308 -19.12 -6.53 -3.31
C ILE A 308 -19.43 -6.53 -1.81
N LYS A 309 -20.59 -6.02 -1.40
CA LYS A 309 -21.01 -6.01 0.01
C LYS A 309 -21.20 -7.41 0.58
N GLU A 310 -21.58 -8.38 -0.26
CA GLU A 310 -21.75 -9.79 0.15
C GLU A 310 -20.41 -10.43 0.56
N PHE A 311 -19.29 -9.83 0.14
CA PHE A 311 -17.94 -10.30 0.41
C PHE A 311 -17.21 -9.48 1.48
N HIS A 312 -17.86 -8.48 2.09
CA HIS A 312 -17.21 -7.65 3.11
C HIS A 312 -16.70 -8.44 4.33
N GLY A 313 -17.34 -9.58 4.64
CA GLY A 313 -16.88 -10.50 5.69
C GLY A 313 -15.52 -11.14 5.41
N ALA A 314 -15.14 -11.23 4.14
CA ALA A 314 -13.85 -11.75 3.70
C ALA A 314 -12.75 -10.67 3.63
N ALA A 315 -13.10 -9.39 3.72
CA ALA A 315 -12.14 -8.29 3.68
C ALA A 315 -11.26 -8.25 4.95
N LEU A 316 -10.05 -7.76 4.81
CA LEU A 316 -9.17 -7.46 5.94
C LEU A 316 -9.79 -6.31 6.74
N LYS A 317 -10.06 -6.53 8.03
CA LYS A 317 -10.73 -5.53 8.88
C LYS A 317 -9.94 -4.22 9.01
N GLY A 318 -8.60 -4.30 9.00
CA GLY A 318 -7.74 -3.12 9.02
C GLY A 318 -7.94 -2.19 7.82
N CYS A 319 -8.55 -2.66 6.72
CA CYS A 319 -8.89 -1.80 5.60
C CYS A 319 -9.97 -0.77 5.94
N ASP A 320 -10.82 -1.02 6.95
CA ASP A 320 -11.83 -0.06 7.41
C ASP A 320 -11.21 1.19 8.06
N GLU A 321 -9.95 1.14 8.45
CA GLU A 321 -9.21 2.27 9.02
C GLU A 321 -8.42 3.05 7.96
N CYS A 322 -8.50 2.67 6.68
CA CYS A 322 -7.75 3.30 5.60
C CYS A 322 -8.53 4.49 5.01
N ALA A 323 -7.89 5.64 4.93
CA ALA A 323 -8.44 6.84 4.30
C ALA A 323 -7.69 7.23 3.00
N ASP A 324 -6.87 6.33 2.46
CA ASP A 324 -6.13 6.57 1.21
C ASP A 324 -6.54 5.60 0.11
N PHE A 325 -7.70 5.83 -0.47
CA PHE A 325 -8.13 5.13 -1.70
C PHE A 325 -7.19 5.41 -2.87
N LEU A 326 -6.71 6.64 -2.98
CA LEU A 326 -6.03 7.17 -4.17
C LEU A 326 -4.53 6.87 -4.23
N GLY A 327 -3.90 6.38 -3.15
CA GLY A 327 -2.45 6.14 -3.11
C GLY A 327 -1.63 7.42 -3.22
N ARG A 328 -1.97 8.42 -2.40
CA ARG A 328 -1.42 9.80 -2.47
C ARG A 328 0.09 9.89 -2.33
N GLY A 329 0.71 8.93 -1.64
CA GLY A 329 2.16 8.86 -1.44
C GLY A 329 2.95 8.33 -2.65
N ALA A 330 2.30 7.83 -3.71
CA ALA A 330 2.97 7.24 -4.86
C ALA A 330 3.54 8.28 -5.84
N ASP A 331 4.36 7.83 -6.79
CA ASP A 331 4.76 8.63 -7.96
C ASP A 331 3.69 8.61 -9.04
N ILE A 332 2.98 7.48 -9.17
CA ILE A 332 1.83 7.27 -10.07
C ILE A 332 0.76 6.50 -9.29
N SER A 333 -0.51 6.90 -9.42
CA SER A 333 -1.63 6.10 -8.94
C SER A 333 -2.47 5.62 -10.12
N VAL A 334 -2.94 4.37 -10.07
CA VAL A 334 -3.73 3.74 -11.14
C VAL A 334 -4.93 2.98 -10.60
N GLY A 335 -6.01 2.94 -11.37
CA GLY A 335 -7.21 2.19 -11.01
C GLY A 335 -8.23 2.16 -12.14
N SER A 336 -9.32 1.40 -11.98
CA SER A 336 -10.40 1.30 -12.96
C SER A 336 -11.44 2.42 -12.82
N VAL A 337 -11.57 3.00 -11.62
CA VAL A 337 -12.54 4.06 -11.34
C VAL A 337 -12.15 5.35 -12.07
N GLY A 338 -13.12 6.04 -12.66
CA GLY A 338 -12.89 7.31 -13.37
C GLY A 338 -12.61 7.14 -14.87
N SER A 339 -12.46 5.91 -15.35
CA SER A 339 -12.26 5.60 -16.77
C SER A 339 -13.28 4.57 -17.27
N SER A 340 -13.50 4.56 -18.59
CA SER A 340 -14.34 3.57 -19.27
C SER A 340 -13.70 2.18 -19.27
N ASP A 341 -14.50 1.15 -19.49
CA ASP A 341 -14.03 -0.24 -19.61
C ASP A 341 -12.89 -0.38 -20.62
N GLY A 342 -11.86 -1.14 -20.26
CA GLY A 342 -10.65 -1.31 -21.06
C GLY A 342 -9.66 -0.12 -20.98
N TRP A 343 -9.90 0.84 -20.09
CA TRP A 343 -8.99 1.93 -19.77
C TRP A 343 -8.67 1.95 -18.28
N THR A 344 -7.52 2.48 -17.93
CA THR A 344 -7.01 2.64 -16.57
C THR A 344 -6.91 4.12 -16.27
N SER A 345 -7.52 4.60 -15.20
CA SER A 345 -7.25 5.93 -14.66
C SER A 345 -5.82 5.99 -14.13
N LEU A 346 -5.08 7.02 -14.49
CA LEU A 346 -3.70 7.23 -14.10
C LEU A 346 -3.52 8.67 -13.63
N LEU A 347 -3.07 8.83 -12.38
CA LEU A 347 -2.71 10.11 -11.79
C LEU A 347 -1.19 10.17 -11.64
N VAL A 348 -0.54 11.11 -12.32
CA VAL A 348 0.89 11.40 -12.17
C VAL A 348 1.06 12.34 -10.97
N ARG A 349 1.84 11.93 -9.99
CA ARG A 349 1.98 12.64 -8.72
C ARG A 349 3.36 13.26 -8.48
N SER A 350 4.36 12.84 -9.23
CA SER A 350 5.72 13.32 -9.08
C SER A 350 6.43 13.47 -10.43
N GLN A 351 7.53 14.20 -10.46
CA GLN A 351 8.36 14.28 -11.66
C GLN A 351 8.89 12.91 -12.08
N ARG A 352 9.24 12.05 -11.13
CA ARG A 352 9.65 10.65 -11.44
C ARG A 352 8.55 9.88 -12.14
N GLY A 353 7.31 10.05 -11.67
CA GLY A 353 6.13 9.45 -12.33
C GLY A 353 5.94 9.97 -13.74
N ARG A 354 6.11 11.29 -13.96
CA ARG A 354 6.02 11.91 -15.28
C ARG A 354 7.12 11.39 -16.20
N ASP A 355 8.36 11.33 -15.74
CA ASP A 355 9.49 10.81 -16.54
C ASP A 355 9.29 9.33 -16.91
N ALA A 356 8.74 8.51 -16.00
CA ALA A 356 8.42 7.12 -16.29
C ALA A 356 7.31 7.00 -17.34
N LEU A 357 6.26 7.80 -17.27
CA LEU A 357 5.18 7.84 -18.25
C LEU A 357 5.70 8.24 -19.63
N GLU A 358 6.50 9.32 -19.69
CA GLU A 358 7.08 9.79 -20.97
C GLU A 358 8.02 8.76 -21.63
N ARG A 359 8.85 8.08 -20.83
CA ARG A 359 9.70 6.97 -21.34
C ARG A 359 8.89 5.82 -21.92
N SER A 360 7.69 5.61 -21.40
CA SER A 360 6.80 4.52 -21.83
C SER A 360 5.75 4.97 -22.84
N ARG A 361 5.80 6.24 -23.27
CA ARG A 361 4.77 6.90 -24.10
C ARG A 361 4.41 6.14 -25.39
N ALA A 362 5.40 5.53 -26.04
CA ALA A 362 5.20 4.75 -27.26
C ALA A 362 4.43 3.43 -27.04
N SER A 363 4.38 2.95 -25.82
CA SER A 363 3.68 1.70 -25.43
C SER A 363 2.26 1.95 -24.91
N LEU A 364 1.81 3.20 -24.87
CA LEU A 364 0.58 3.61 -24.21
C LEU A 364 -0.26 4.54 -25.10
N ASP A 365 -1.57 4.31 -25.11
CA ASP A 365 -2.56 5.28 -25.57
C ASP A 365 -3.02 6.10 -24.37
N LEU A 366 -3.04 7.43 -24.47
CA LEU A 366 -3.50 8.35 -23.44
C LEU A 366 -4.61 9.24 -23.96
N ARG A 367 -5.57 9.53 -23.11
CA ARG A 367 -6.60 10.55 -23.33
C ARG A 367 -7.00 11.18 -21.98
N ASP A 368 -7.83 12.19 -22.01
CA ASP A 368 -8.36 12.83 -20.81
C ASP A 368 -9.16 11.80 -19.97
N LEU A 369 -9.13 12.00 -18.66
CA LEU A 369 -9.86 11.18 -17.71
C LEU A 369 -11.38 11.36 -17.90
N ASP A 370 -12.13 10.26 -17.92
CA ASP A 370 -13.55 10.31 -18.26
C ASP A 370 -14.42 10.93 -17.14
N ASP A 371 -14.22 10.51 -15.88
CA ASP A 371 -14.99 10.98 -14.72
C ASP A 371 -14.10 11.15 -13.47
N PRO A 372 -13.37 12.27 -13.36
CA PRO A 372 -12.58 12.56 -12.15
C PRO A 372 -13.42 12.59 -10.87
N ALA A 373 -14.69 12.99 -10.97
CA ALA A 373 -15.58 13.05 -9.82
C ALA A 373 -15.91 11.67 -9.24
N ALA A 374 -15.83 10.60 -10.03
CA ALA A 374 -15.99 9.24 -9.52
C ALA A 374 -14.88 8.87 -8.54
N LEU A 375 -13.63 9.30 -8.81
CA LEU A 375 -12.50 9.10 -7.91
C LEU A 375 -12.74 9.79 -6.57
N LEU A 376 -13.19 11.05 -6.61
CA LEU A 376 -13.48 11.82 -5.39
C LEU A 376 -14.61 11.20 -4.57
N ARG A 377 -15.70 10.77 -5.21
CA ARG A 377 -16.82 10.13 -4.51
C ARG A 377 -16.39 8.88 -3.74
N LEU A 378 -15.50 8.07 -4.32
CA LEU A 378 -15.04 6.84 -3.68
C LEU A 378 -14.03 7.14 -2.57
N ASP A 379 -13.13 8.10 -2.79
CA ASP A 379 -12.18 8.57 -1.78
C ASP A 379 -12.89 9.14 -0.54
N GLU A 380 -13.92 9.95 -0.72
CA GLU A 380 -14.73 10.48 0.38
C GLU A 380 -15.52 9.38 1.11
N LEU A 381 -15.94 8.34 0.39
CA LEU A 381 -16.58 7.19 1.03
C LEU A 381 -15.62 6.44 1.94
N ASP A 382 -14.40 6.16 1.48
CA ASP A 382 -13.38 5.48 2.27
C ASP A 382 -12.97 6.32 3.49
N LYS A 383 -12.78 7.62 3.33
CA LYS A 383 -12.49 8.54 4.44
C LYS A 383 -13.59 8.50 5.52
N ARG A 384 -14.87 8.52 5.11
CA ARG A 384 -16.00 8.40 6.06
C ARG A 384 -16.05 7.04 6.77
N ILE A 385 -15.63 5.98 6.11
CA ILE A 385 -15.53 4.65 6.73
C ILE A 385 -14.40 4.66 7.75
N ALA A 386 -13.24 5.20 7.39
CA ALA A 386 -12.09 5.32 8.26
C ALA A 386 -12.40 6.14 9.53
N ASP A 387 -13.01 7.31 9.38
CA ASP A 387 -13.42 8.16 10.52
C ASP A 387 -14.31 7.39 11.49
N ARG A 388 -15.33 6.69 10.99
CA ARG A 388 -16.22 5.88 11.84
C ARG A 388 -15.49 4.72 12.54
N SER A 389 -14.51 4.14 11.87
CA SER A 389 -13.71 3.05 12.44
C SER A 389 -12.79 3.54 13.56
N LEU A 390 -12.29 4.76 13.45
CA LEU A 390 -11.44 5.42 14.44
C LEU A 390 -12.24 6.00 15.63
N GLU A 391 -13.51 6.33 15.43
CA GLU A 391 -14.44 6.80 16.47
C GLU A 391 -14.99 5.67 17.34
N ARG A 392 -14.67 4.41 17.07
CA ARG A 392 -15.14 3.30 17.91
C ARG A 392 -14.73 3.53 19.35
N PRO A 393 -15.64 3.28 20.31
CA PRO A 393 -15.33 3.44 21.73
C PRO A 393 -14.09 2.65 22.05
N PHE A 394 -13.15 3.29 22.73
CA PHE A 394 -11.94 2.66 23.19
C PHE A 394 -12.31 1.50 24.13
N ASP A 395 -12.13 0.26 23.69
CA ASP A 395 -12.26 -0.90 24.54
C ASP A 395 -11.05 -0.96 25.47
N VAL A 396 -11.26 -0.65 26.72
CA VAL A 396 -10.19 -0.68 27.74
C VAL A 396 -9.58 -2.07 27.94
N ASN A 397 -10.23 -3.11 27.45
CA ASN A 397 -9.75 -4.49 27.47
C ASN A 397 -9.35 -4.97 26.08
N GLY A 398 -9.60 -4.16 25.06
CA GLY A 398 -9.25 -4.43 23.67
C GLY A 398 -7.85 -3.94 23.31
N PRO A 399 -7.44 -4.16 22.04
CA PRO A 399 -6.21 -3.64 21.53
C PRO A 399 -6.25 -2.11 21.56
N MET A 400 -5.22 -1.52 22.11
CA MET A 400 -5.14 -0.10 22.27
C MET A 400 -4.71 0.58 20.99
N PHE A 401 -5.54 1.52 20.56
CA PHE A 401 -5.14 2.50 19.58
C PHE A 401 -4.19 3.49 20.26
N MET A 402 -2.94 3.52 19.88
CA MET A 402 -2.04 4.53 20.39
C MET A 402 -2.20 5.81 19.61
N ASP A 403 -2.48 6.91 20.32
CA ASP A 403 -2.36 8.23 19.74
C ASP A 403 -0.92 8.45 19.29
N PHE A 404 -0.74 8.88 18.05
CA PHE A 404 0.58 9.14 17.47
C PHE A 404 1.33 10.24 18.25
N ASP A 405 0.61 11.28 18.71
CA ASP A 405 1.17 12.37 19.49
C ASP A 405 1.65 11.89 20.86
N GLU A 406 0.96 10.93 21.46
CA GLU A 406 1.38 10.28 22.70
C GLU A 406 2.59 9.38 22.47
N HIS A 407 2.59 8.63 21.36
CA HIS A 407 3.75 7.84 20.96
C HIS A 407 4.98 8.71 20.73
N LEU A 408 4.83 9.84 20.06
CA LEU A 408 5.90 10.81 19.84
C LEU A 408 6.50 11.37 21.14
N LYS A 409 5.67 11.66 22.15
CA LYS A 409 6.15 12.17 23.45
C LYS A 409 7.18 11.24 24.09
N ASN A 410 7.02 9.93 23.91
CA ASN A 410 7.92 8.93 24.48
C ASN A 410 9.27 8.85 23.77
N TYR A 411 9.38 9.37 22.56
CA TYR A 411 10.63 9.41 21.78
C TYR A 411 11.26 10.78 21.72
N ASN A 412 10.57 11.81 22.22
CA ASN A 412 11.05 13.20 22.14
C ASN A 412 12.40 13.34 22.85
N GLY A 413 13.39 13.86 22.15
CA GLY A 413 14.75 14.01 22.65
C GLY A 413 15.61 12.73 22.65
N THR A 414 15.10 11.62 22.13
CA THR A 414 15.85 10.39 21.95
C THR A 414 16.37 10.24 20.52
N THR A 415 17.39 9.40 20.29
CA THR A 415 17.89 9.04 18.96
C THR A 415 16.85 8.27 18.11
N ARG A 416 15.76 7.84 18.70
CA ARG A 416 14.63 7.13 18.06
C ARG A 416 13.47 8.03 17.69
N SER A 417 13.56 9.32 18.03
CA SER A 417 12.50 10.27 17.67
C SER A 417 12.22 10.17 16.17
N PRO A 418 10.98 9.94 15.74
CA PRO A 418 10.60 9.93 14.33
C PRO A 418 10.69 11.35 13.78
N VAL A 419 11.85 11.71 13.27
CA VAL A 419 12.22 13.10 12.89
C VAL A 419 11.42 13.59 11.70
N THR A 420 10.87 12.66 10.90
CA THR A 420 10.25 12.98 9.59
C THR A 420 8.75 12.70 9.54
N ILE A 421 8.20 12.05 10.55
CA ILE A 421 6.79 11.73 10.63
C ILE A 421 6.19 12.55 11.78
N ARG A 422 6.22 13.85 11.63
CA ARG A 422 5.53 14.78 12.53
C ARG A 422 4.36 15.38 11.77
N ARG A 423 3.30 15.66 12.49
CA ARG A 423 2.26 16.56 12.04
C ARG A 423 2.75 17.99 12.00
#